data_d368d86172a35342d56e770d61c514c5
#
_entry.id   d368d86172a35342d56e770d61c514c5
#
_cell.length_a   1.000
_cell.length_b   1.000
_cell.length_c   1.000
_cell.angle_alpha   90.00
_cell.angle_beta   90.00
_cell.angle_gamma   90.00
#
_symmetry.space_group_name_H-M   'P 1'
#
loop_
_entity.id
_entity.type
_entity.pdbx_description
1 polymer ?
#
loop_
_entity_poly.entity_id
_entity_poly.type
_entity_poly.pdbx_seq_one_letter_code
_entity_poly.pdbx_strand_id
1 'polypeptide(L)'
;NLIVFNFIQPDAAKEILLSQINKICKAIYSMKKISIKFGNDAVKEKLYKKVLTNLEEGGRGVGNIVEEYFTTPLSTYVFDNRVENGQTITIEDITGLNSEESELEMPRIIASLERI
;
A
#
# COMPACT_ATOMS: atom_id res chain seq x y z
N ASN A 1 -27.85 -1.56 19.42
CA ASN A 1 -27.38 -1.58 19.15
C ASN A 1 -26.60 -1.72 19.02
N LEU A 2 -26.64 -1.71 18.79
CA LEU A 2 -25.95 -1.88 18.41
C LEU A 2 -24.94 -1.97 18.10
N ILE A 3 -24.64 -1.94 17.76
CA ILE A 3 -23.78 -2.20 17.41
C ILE A 3 -23.04 -1.74 16.80
N VAL A 4 -22.67 -1.36 16.67
CA VAL A 4 -22.09 -0.85 16.08
C VAL A 4 -20.90 -0.94 15.93
N PHE A 5 -20.44 -1.37 16.20
CA PHE A 5 -19.31 -1.67 16.26
C PHE A 5 -18.52 -1.66 15.25
N ASN A 6 -17.67 -1.84 14.88
CA ASN A 6 -16.85 -1.99 13.83
C ASN A 6 -16.97 -1.02 12.74
N PHE A 7 -17.72 0.00 12.90
CA PHE A 7 -17.88 0.98 11.87
C PHE A 7 -16.76 1.99 11.99
N ILE A 8 -15.81 1.95 11.07
CA ILE A 8 -14.69 2.86 11.06
C ILE A 8 -15.03 4.06 10.20
N GLN A 9 -14.87 5.26 10.73
CA GLN A 9 -15.10 6.47 9.98
C GLN A 9 -14.07 6.61 8.86
N PRO A 10 -14.44 7.20 7.72
CA PRO A 10 -13.50 7.37 6.61
C PRO A 10 -12.21 8.07 7.02
N ASP A 11 -12.29 9.12 7.84
CA ASP A 11 -11.10 9.83 8.27
C ASP A 11 -10.19 8.96 9.11
N ALA A 12 -10.77 8.15 9.98
CA ALA A 12 -9.98 7.23 10.80
C ALA A 12 -9.34 6.18 9.93
N ALA A 13 -10.06 5.69 8.92
CA ALA A 13 -9.51 4.70 8.01
C ALA A 13 -8.31 5.25 7.26
N LYS A 14 -8.39 6.51 6.84
CA LYS A 14 -7.26 7.13 6.15
C LYS A 14 -6.04 7.25 7.05
N GLU A 15 -6.25 7.64 8.31
CA GLU A 15 -5.15 7.72 9.25
C GLU A 15 -4.51 6.37 9.51
N ILE A 16 -5.32 5.33 9.65
CA ILE A 16 -4.81 3.98 9.84
C ILE A 16 -4.01 3.54 8.63
N LEU A 17 -4.54 3.80 7.44
CA LEU A 17 -3.87 3.45 6.20
C LEU A 17 -2.48 4.11 6.12
N LEU A 18 -2.43 5.41 6.33
CA LEU A 18 -1.17 6.15 6.24
C LEU A 18 -0.19 5.71 7.32
N SER A 19 -0.69 5.43 8.51
CA SER A 19 0.14 4.93 9.60
C SER A 19 0.76 3.59 9.26
N GLN A 20 0.00 2.69 8.68
CA GLN A 20 0.51 1.37 8.31
C GLN A 20 1.54 1.46 7.19
N ILE A 21 1.28 2.30 6.20
CA ILE A 21 2.24 2.50 5.12
C ILE A 21 3.55 3.02 5.69
N ASN A 22 3.46 3.99 6.58
CA ASN A 22 4.64 4.58 7.20
C ASN A 22 5.43 3.55 8.01
N LYS A 23 4.74 2.70 8.76
CA LYS A 23 5.39 1.65 9.54
C LYS A 23 6.13 0.66 8.63
N ILE A 24 5.52 0.30 7.52
CA ILE A 24 6.13 -0.62 6.59
C ILE A 24 7.40 0.00 5.99
N CYS A 25 7.31 1.25 5.58
CA CYS A 25 8.47 1.94 5.00
C CYS A 25 9.61 2.04 6.01
N LYS A 26 9.28 2.34 7.26
CA LYS A 26 10.29 2.42 8.31
C LYS A 26 10.91 1.06 8.61
N ALA A 27 10.10 0.03 8.60
CA ALA A 27 10.60 -1.32 8.85
C ALA A 27 11.57 -1.74 7.76
N ILE A 28 11.23 -1.47 6.50
CA ILE A 28 12.09 -1.82 5.38
C ILE A 28 13.40 -1.04 5.48
N TYR A 29 13.34 0.23 5.82
CA TYR A 29 14.54 1.02 5.98
C TYR A 29 15.41 0.48 7.12
N SER A 30 14.79 0.15 8.23
CA SER A 30 15.49 -0.37 9.38
C SER A 30 16.18 -1.70 9.09
N MET A 31 15.48 -2.59 8.37
CA MET A 31 15.99 -3.93 8.12
C MET A 31 16.93 -4.01 6.93
N LYS A 32 16.64 -3.26 5.88
CA LYS A 32 17.38 -3.39 4.62
C LYS A 32 18.02 -2.10 4.14
N LYS A 33 17.81 -0.99 4.86
CA LYS A 33 18.34 0.32 4.47
C LYS A 33 17.88 0.76 3.10
N ILE A 34 16.68 0.34 2.71
CA ILE A 34 16.06 0.73 1.47
C ILE A 34 15.07 1.84 1.77
N SER A 35 15.20 2.96 1.10
CA SER A 35 14.29 4.09 1.28
C SER A 35 13.10 3.98 0.35
N ILE A 36 11.91 4.22 0.85
CA ILE A 36 10.69 4.18 0.05
C ILE A 36 10.12 5.58 -0.01
N LYS A 37 9.91 6.06 -1.21
CA LYS A 37 9.29 7.37 -1.44
C LYS A 37 8.11 7.23 -2.37
N PHE A 38 7.22 8.20 -2.32
CA PHE A 38 6.09 8.26 -3.24
C PHE A 38 6.30 9.43 -4.20
N GLY A 39 6.22 9.15 -5.49
CA GLY A 39 6.42 10.18 -6.49
C GLY A 39 5.26 11.16 -6.58
N ASN A 40 4.08 10.74 -6.12
CA ASN A 40 2.92 11.61 -6.09
C ASN A 40 1.92 11.01 -5.09
N ASP A 41 0.80 11.69 -4.89
CA ASP A 41 -0.19 11.24 -3.90
C ASP A 41 -1.22 10.28 -4.49
N ALA A 42 -1.16 10.02 -5.78
CA ALA A 42 -2.16 9.19 -6.45
C ALA A 42 -2.25 7.79 -5.84
N VAL A 43 -1.12 7.20 -5.52
CA VAL A 43 -1.09 5.85 -4.96
C VAL A 43 -1.83 5.79 -3.63
N LYS A 44 -1.55 6.76 -2.76
CA LYS A 44 -2.20 6.78 -1.45
C LYS A 44 -3.71 7.00 -1.60
N GLU A 45 -4.10 7.84 -2.55
CA GLU A 45 -5.51 8.08 -2.80
C GLU A 45 -6.21 6.82 -3.33
N LYS A 46 -5.54 6.09 -4.22
CA LYS A 46 -6.10 4.85 -4.75
C LYS A 46 -6.25 3.80 -3.67
N LEU A 47 -5.26 3.69 -2.79
CA LEU A 47 -5.34 2.75 -1.68
C LEU A 47 -6.48 3.12 -0.75
N TYR A 48 -6.64 4.41 -0.49
CA TYR A 48 -7.71 4.89 0.36
C TYR A 48 -9.08 4.54 -0.22
N LYS A 49 -9.26 4.75 -1.52
CA LYS A 49 -10.52 4.40 -2.18
C LYS A 49 -10.79 2.90 -2.08
N LYS A 50 -9.76 2.10 -2.22
CA LYS A 50 -9.91 0.65 -2.11
C LYS A 50 -10.34 0.26 -0.70
N VAL A 51 -9.74 0.91 0.30
CA VAL A 51 -10.11 0.67 1.70
C VAL A 51 -11.58 1.03 1.93
N LEU A 52 -12.01 2.19 1.43
CA LEU A 52 -13.39 2.62 1.62
C LEU A 52 -14.37 1.65 1.00
N THR A 53 -14.07 1.18 -0.21
CA THR A 53 -14.93 0.22 -0.89
C THR A 53 -15.09 -1.05 -0.06
N ASN A 54 -13.99 -1.53 0.50
CA ASN A 54 -14.04 -2.74 1.32
C ASN A 54 -14.79 -2.54 2.62
N LEU A 55 -14.66 -1.38 3.23
CA LEU A 55 -15.39 -1.08 4.44
C LEU A 55 -16.90 -1.05 4.18
N GLU A 56 -17.30 -0.46 3.07
CA GLU A 56 -18.71 -0.39 2.70
C GLU A 56 -19.31 -1.77 2.46
N GLU A 57 -18.51 -2.67 1.93
CA GLU A 57 -18.98 -4.01 1.60
C GLU A 57 -18.88 -4.97 2.78
N GLY A 58 -18.42 -4.46 3.93
CA GLY A 58 -18.24 -5.32 5.09
C GLY A 58 -17.10 -6.30 4.92
N GLY A 59 -16.17 -5.98 4.03
CA GLY A 59 -15.08 -6.87 3.71
C GLY A 59 -13.90 -6.74 4.63
N ARG A 60 -12.71 -6.84 4.05
CA ARG A 60 -11.49 -6.89 4.81
C ARG A 60 -11.13 -5.54 5.42
N GLY A 61 -10.39 -5.58 6.50
CA GLY A 61 -9.95 -4.37 7.16
C GLY A 61 -8.77 -3.71 6.44
N VAL A 62 -8.39 -2.55 6.97
CA VAL A 62 -7.32 -1.76 6.37
C VAL A 62 -6.03 -2.55 6.25
N GLY A 63 -5.68 -3.30 7.30
CA GLY A 63 -4.44 -4.08 7.30
C GLY A 63 -4.37 -5.08 6.17
N ASN A 64 -5.47 -5.76 5.89
CA ASN A 64 -5.50 -6.75 4.81
C ASN A 64 -5.34 -6.09 3.45
N ILE A 65 -5.95 -4.93 3.27
CA ILE A 65 -5.83 -4.19 2.01
C ILE A 65 -4.39 -3.71 1.81
N VAL A 66 -3.77 -3.20 2.86
CA VAL A 66 -2.39 -2.75 2.78
C VAL A 66 -1.47 -3.93 2.43
N GLU A 67 -1.68 -5.07 3.08
CA GLU A 67 -0.85 -6.23 2.80
C GLU A 67 -0.99 -6.67 1.36
N GLU A 68 -2.21 -6.79 0.88
CA GLU A 68 -2.46 -7.31 -0.47
C GLU A 68 -1.99 -6.35 -1.57
N TYR A 69 -2.20 -5.06 -1.38
CA TYR A 69 -1.96 -4.09 -2.44
C TYR A 69 -0.69 -3.27 -2.28
N PHE A 70 -0.07 -3.33 -1.14
CA PHE A 70 1.16 -2.57 -0.91
C PHE A 70 2.32 -3.45 -0.45
N THR A 71 2.15 -4.14 0.67
CA THR A 71 3.27 -4.89 1.28
C THR A 71 3.76 -6.01 0.39
N THR A 72 2.86 -6.85 -0.08
CA THR A 72 3.23 -7.99 -0.92
C THR A 72 3.80 -7.55 -2.25
N PRO A 73 3.15 -6.62 -2.98
CA PRO A 73 3.73 -6.15 -4.24
C PRO A 73 5.08 -5.47 -4.05
N LEU A 74 5.26 -4.75 -2.94
CA LEU A 74 6.52 -4.09 -2.67
C LEU A 74 7.63 -5.10 -2.42
N SER A 75 7.34 -6.14 -1.66
CA SER A 75 8.30 -7.21 -1.42
C SER A 75 8.70 -7.89 -2.72
N THR A 76 7.73 -8.11 -3.59
CA THR A 76 7.99 -8.70 -4.90
C THR A 76 8.89 -7.79 -5.74
N TYR A 77 8.63 -6.49 -5.69
CA TYR A 77 9.44 -5.51 -6.42
C TYR A 77 10.89 -5.55 -5.93
N VAL A 78 11.08 -5.57 -4.63
CA VAL A 78 12.42 -5.61 -4.04
C VAL A 78 13.15 -6.86 -4.51
N PHE A 79 12.47 -7.99 -4.49
CA PHE A 79 13.07 -9.24 -4.89
C PHE A 79 13.40 -9.29 -6.39
N ASP A 80 12.42 -8.92 -7.22
CA ASP A 80 12.58 -8.99 -8.67
C ASP A 80 13.64 -8.04 -9.20
N ASN A 81 13.78 -6.88 -8.58
CA ASN A 81 14.74 -5.87 -9.04
C ASN A 81 16.04 -5.90 -8.25
N ARG A 82 16.17 -6.87 -7.35
CA ARG A 82 17.38 -7.04 -6.54
C ARG A 82 17.79 -5.73 -5.89
N VAL A 83 16.84 -5.09 -5.25
CA VAL A 83 17.10 -3.82 -4.58
C VAL A 83 18.03 -4.05 -3.40
N GLU A 84 19.05 -3.22 -3.29
CA GLU A 84 20.07 -3.39 -2.27
C GLU A 84 20.08 -2.26 -1.27
N ASN A 85 20.85 -2.45 -0.20
CA ASN A 85 20.98 -1.43 0.82
C ASN A 85 21.45 -0.10 0.22
N GLY A 86 20.84 0.97 0.68
CA GLY A 86 21.23 2.31 0.23
C GLY A 86 20.50 2.81 -0.99
N GLN A 87 19.68 1.98 -1.60
CA GLN A 87 18.93 2.39 -2.78
C GLN A 87 17.58 2.99 -2.37
N THR A 88 17.01 3.77 -3.27
CA THR A 88 15.72 4.41 -3.02
C THR A 88 14.72 3.97 -4.08
N ILE A 89 13.56 3.55 -3.62
CA ILE A 89 12.44 3.20 -4.50
C ILE A 89 11.45 4.35 -4.46
N THR A 90 11.15 4.93 -5.62
CA THR A 90 10.12 5.97 -5.71
C THR A 90 8.90 5.35 -6.36
N ILE A 91 7.86 5.13 -5.58
CA ILE A 91 6.64 4.49 -6.06
C ILE A 91 5.81 5.49 -6.84
N GLU A 92 5.47 5.13 -8.08
CA GLU A 92 4.69 6.01 -8.95
C GLU A 92 3.26 5.55 -9.11
N ASP A 93 3.04 4.25 -9.05
CA ASP A 93 1.70 3.70 -9.17
C ASP A 93 1.68 2.28 -8.64
N ILE A 94 0.49 1.74 -8.43
CA ILE A 94 0.30 0.34 -8.09
C ILE A 94 -0.83 -0.15 -9.00
N THR A 95 -0.56 -1.16 -9.81
CA THR A 95 -1.58 -1.71 -10.67
C THR A 95 -2.54 -2.56 -9.85
N GLY A 96 -3.70 -2.85 -10.41
CA GLY A 96 -4.67 -3.67 -9.73
C GLY A 96 -5.55 -2.95 -8.73
N LEU A 97 -5.33 -1.65 -8.54
CA LEU A 97 -6.15 -0.85 -7.64
C LEU A 97 -7.35 -0.24 -8.34
N ASN A 98 -7.32 -0.19 -9.66
CA ASN A 98 -8.37 0.45 -10.43
C ASN A 98 -9.38 -0.54 -10.93
N SER A 99 -10.62 -0.17 -10.79
CA SER A 99 -11.74 -0.76 -11.50
C SER A 99 -11.91 -2.27 -11.45
N GLU A 100 -12.90 -2.69 -12.15
CA GLU A 100 -13.32 -4.07 -12.23
C GLU A 100 -12.28 -4.99 -12.84
N GLU A 101 -11.42 -4.43 -13.67
CA GLU A 101 -10.39 -5.23 -14.32
C GLU A 101 -9.37 -5.77 -13.34
N SER A 102 -9.26 -5.12 -12.20
CA SER A 102 -8.26 -5.48 -11.21
C SER A 102 -8.47 -6.87 -10.63
N GLU A 103 -9.65 -7.43 -10.79
CA GLU A 103 -9.90 -8.76 -10.25
C GLU A 103 -9.06 -9.83 -10.92
N LEU A 104 -8.63 -9.59 -12.15
CA LEU A 104 -7.87 -10.56 -12.90
C LEU A 104 -6.38 -10.29 -12.89
N GLU A 105 -5.96 -9.18 -12.31
CA GLU A 105 -4.56 -8.83 -12.28
C GLU A 105 -4.02 -8.80 -10.87
N MET A 106 -2.83 -9.34 -10.69
CA MET A 106 -2.17 -9.22 -9.41
C MET A 106 -1.61 -7.81 -9.26
N PRO A 107 -1.73 -7.21 -8.08
CA PRO A 107 -1.17 -5.88 -7.86
C PRO A 107 0.34 -5.88 -8.07
N ARG A 108 0.84 -4.84 -8.71
CA ARG A 108 2.27 -4.67 -8.94
C ARG A 108 2.67 -3.24 -8.68
N ILE A 109 3.86 -3.09 -8.14
CA ILE A 109 4.43 -1.77 -7.90
C ILE A 109 5.06 -1.26 -9.19
N ILE A 110 4.73 -0.02 -9.54
CA ILE A 110 5.39 0.68 -10.64
C ILE A 110 6.21 1.77 -9.99
N ALA A 111 7.49 1.70 -10.15
CA ALA A 111 8.38 2.59 -9.42
C ALA A 111 9.68 2.83 -10.18
N SER A 112 10.38 3.88 -9.75
CA SER A 112 11.72 4.17 -10.22
C SER A 112 12.69 3.77 -9.12
N LEU A 113 13.82 3.23 -9.51
CA LEU A 113 14.84 2.80 -8.56
C LEU A 113 16.07 3.67 -8.71
N GLU A 114 16.44 4.34 -7.63
CA GLU A 114 17.66 5.13 -7.63
C GLU A 114 18.78 4.32 -7.03
N ARG A 115 19.86 4.20 -7.78
CA ARG A 115 21.04 3.50 -7.32
C ARG A 115 22.09 4.51 -6.92
N ILE A 116 22.77 4.20 -5.87
CA ILE A 116 23.83 5.07 -5.38
C ILE A 116 25.14 4.75 -6.09
#